data_fc918c83c99dab1dbfc6fc74c35d91c3
#
_entry.id   fc918c83c99dab1dbfc6fc74c35d91c3
#
_cell.length_a   1.000
_cell.length_b   1.000
_cell.length_c   1.000
_cell.angle_alpha   90.00
_cell.angle_beta   90.00
_cell.angle_gamma   90.00
#
_symmetry.space_group_name_H-M   'P 1'
#
loop_
_entity.id
_entity.type
_entity.pdbx_description
1 polymer ?
#
loop_
_entity_poly.entity_id
_entity_poly.type
_entity_poly.pdbx_seq_one_letter_code
_entity_poly.pdbx_strand_id
1 'polypeptide(L)'
;MRIVQVSDTHLSRKRAYFQDNWEVFLDEMRSDPPDRIYITGDLCINGPNEPDDVVFAREQMDRLPVVWKAIAGNHDAGEVPPDTRLGEPLNAERRQIWLDHFGPDWWVDDVGAWRFIGLNAQLLDSRLPAEDEQWVFLEAALTETAQPYIGLYLHKPLFLRAPDENDQRLSALLPTARRRLLALIEQHRVRFVGSGHQHCFRSMRYKQTRLVWAPGTSFINSAKSRTFSRAVWRAGYVEYDFNSAQFSVQLKEPALFVSHDFRNWLQAKGSTVYLPLRPLVQTNVSADAK
;
A
#
# COMPACT_ATOMS: atom_id res chain seq x y z
N MET A 1 13.17 11.35 12.93
CA MET A 1 13.06 11.00 11.49
C MET A 1 11.59 10.75 11.20
N ARG A 2 11.05 11.53 10.28
CA ARG A 2 9.63 11.45 9.92
C ARG A 2 9.47 10.72 8.59
N ILE A 3 8.68 9.66 8.61
CA ILE A 3 8.36 8.85 7.44
C ILE A 3 6.86 8.84 7.21
N VAL A 4 6.44 8.99 5.97
CA VAL A 4 5.04 8.86 5.57
C VAL A 4 4.85 7.55 4.81
N GLN A 5 3.83 6.79 5.19
CA GLN A 5 3.31 5.67 4.42
C GLN A 5 2.01 6.07 3.76
N VAL A 6 1.97 6.01 2.45
CA VAL A 6 0.76 6.18 1.65
C VAL A 6 0.43 4.88 0.93
N SER A 7 -0.85 4.59 0.70
CA SER A 7 -1.31 3.33 0.11
C SER A 7 -2.59 3.53 -0.68
N ASP A 8 -2.84 2.62 -1.60
CA ASP A 8 -4.14 2.48 -2.25
C ASP A 8 -4.63 3.81 -2.86
N THR A 9 -3.78 4.43 -3.68
CA THR A 9 -4.08 5.72 -4.31
C THR A 9 -5.01 5.58 -5.51
N HIS A 10 -5.00 4.45 -6.19
CA HIS A 10 -5.88 4.09 -7.31
C HIS A 10 -5.99 5.19 -8.36
N LEU A 11 -4.85 5.66 -8.84
CA LEU A 11 -4.77 6.73 -9.84
C LEU A 11 -4.98 6.18 -11.26
N SER A 12 -5.57 6.98 -12.13
CA SER A 12 -5.73 6.67 -13.55
C SER A 12 -6.00 7.94 -14.33
N ARG A 13 -5.33 8.10 -15.47
CA ARG A 13 -5.54 9.21 -16.40
C ARG A 13 -6.96 9.21 -16.95
N LYS A 14 -7.49 8.05 -17.28
CA LYS A 14 -8.83 7.89 -17.85
C LYS A 14 -9.94 7.97 -16.80
N ARG A 15 -9.61 7.61 -15.56
CA ARG A 15 -10.56 7.47 -14.45
C ARG A 15 -10.05 8.23 -13.22
N ALA A 16 -9.98 9.53 -13.34
CA ALA A 16 -9.39 10.44 -12.36
C ALA A 16 -10.21 10.56 -11.06
N TYR A 17 -10.78 9.45 -10.57
CA TYR A 17 -11.75 9.43 -9.48
C TYR A 17 -11.23 9.92 -8.15
N PHE A 18 -9.93 9.72 -7.91
CA PHE A 18 -9.28 9.99 -6.65
C PHE A 18 -8.15 11.02 -6.77
N GLN A 19 -8.07 11.68 -7.93
CA GLN A 19 -7.02 12.65 -8.21
C GLN A 19 -7.03 13.81 -7.22
N ASP A 20 -8.23 14.28 -6.80
CA ASP A 20 -8.33 15.40 -5.86
C ASP A 20 -7.70 15.07 -4.50
N ASN A 21 -7.92 13.85 -3.96
CA ASN A 21 -7.25 13.42 -2.74
C ASN A 21 -5.73 13.34 -2.92
N TRP A 22 -5.27 12.92 -4.10
CA TRP A 22 -3.85 12.87 -4.42
C TRP A 22 -3.24 14.28 -4.50
N GLU A 23 -3.92 15.24 -5.11
CA GLU A 23 -3.45 16.63 -5.14
C GLU A 23 -3.34 17.22 -3.72
N VAL A 24 -4.33 17.00 -2.87
CA VAL A 24 -4.27 17.41 -1.46
C VAL A 24 -3.09 16.77 -0.74
N PHE A 25 -2.84 15.47 -0.97
CA PHE A 25 -1.68 14.78 -0.40
C PHE A 25 -0.36 15.42 -0.86
N LEU A 26 -0.23 15.68 -2.16
CA LEU A 26 0.97 16.33 -2.71
C LEU A 26 1.21 17.71 -2.09
N ASP A 27 0.16 18.49 -1.91
CA ASP A 27 0.27 19.83 -1.34
C ASP A 27 0.68 19.80 0.15
N GLU A 28 0.18 18.82 0.92
CA GLU A 28 0.65 18.60 2.30
C GLU A 28 2.12 18.18 2.33
N MET A 29 2.54 17.25 1.46
CA MET A 29 3.94 16.81 1.40
C MET A 29 4.89 17.91 0.95
N ARG A 30 4.44 18.86 0.13
CA ARG A 30 5.23 20.03 -0.28
C ARG A 30 5.32 21.09 0.81
N SER A 31 4.23 21.29 1.56
CA SER A 31 4.18 22.29 2.63
C SER A 31 5.00 21.87 3.86
N ASP A 32 5.04 20.59 4.15
CA ASP A 32 5.76 20.00 5.29
C ASP A 32 6.38 18.66 4.88
N PRO A 33 7.54 18.68 4.16
CA PRO A 33 8.12 17.47 3.59
C PRO A 33 8.67 16.53 4.67
N PRO A 34 8.35 15.19 4.61
CA PRO A 34 8.96 14.18 5.47
C PRO A 34 10.38 13.81 5.01
N ASP A 35 11.10 13.01 5.79
CA ASP A 35 12.41 12.50 5.37
C ASP A 35 12.28 11.45 4.24
N ARG A 36 11.19 10.66 4.24
CA ARG A 36 10.90 9.61 3.25
C ARG A 36 9.40 9.41 3.07
N ILE A 37 9.02 8.95 1.87
CA ILE A 37 7.68 8.47 1.59
C ILE A 37 7.77 7.02 1.09
N TYR A 38 7.04 6.10 1.73
CA TYR A 38 6.92 4.71 1.28
C TYR A 38 5.49 4.44 0.82
N ILE A 39 5.37 3.90 -0.39
CA ILE A 39 4.09 3.67 -1.05
C ILE A 39 3.82 2.17 -1.06
N THR A 40 2.75 1.75 -0.40
CA THR A 40 2.49 0.34 -0.12
C THR A 40 1.45 -0.30 -1.04
N GLY A 41 1.57 0.00 -2.35
CA GLY A 41 0.82 -0.67 -3.41
C GLY A 41 -0.54 -0.07 -3.75
N ASP A 42 -1.14 -0.61 -4.80
CA ASP A 42 -2.38 -0.15 -5.41
C ASP A 42 -2.32 1.34 -5.80
N LEU A 43 -1.22 1.67 -6.52
CA LEU A 43 -0.98 3.03 -7.00
C LEU A 43 -1.93 3.39 -8.12
N CYS A 44 -2.25 2.43 -8.99
CA CYS A 44 -3.14 2.61 -10.13
C CYS A 44 -4.45 1.81 -9.99
N ILE A 45 -5.44 2.12 -10.83
CA ILE A 45 -6.76 1.45 -10.78
C ILE A 45 -6.71 0.06 -11.37
N ASN A 46 -6.03 -0.14 -12.52
CA ASN A 46 -6.11 -1.38 -13.28
C ASN A 46 -4.89 -1.64 -14.16
N GLY A 47 -3.69 -1.52 -13.59
CA GLY A 47 -2.42 -1.76 -14.28
C GLY A 47 -2.36 -3.07 -15.06
N PRO A 48 -2.89 -4.21 -14.53
CA PRO A 48 -2.87 -5.49 -15.23
C PRO A 48 -3.56 -5.49 -16.60
N ASN A 49 -4.57 -4.66 -16.83
CA ASN A 49 -5.29 -4.56 -18.09
C ASN A 49 -5.08 -3.23 -18.81
N GLU A 50 -4.62 -2.22 -18.10
CA GLU A 50 -4.40 -0.88 -18.63
C GLU A 50 -3.02 -0.38 -18.23
N PRO A 51 -1.95 -0.77 -18.94
CA PRO A 51 -0.56 -0.37 -18.62
C PRO A 51 -0.37 1.15 -18.52
N ASP A 52 -1.18 1.96 -19.22
CA ASP A 52 -1.16 3.43 -19.10
C ASP A 52 -1.49 3.91 -17.66
N ASP A 53 -2.25 3.15 -16.88
CA ASP A 53 -2.50 3.46 -15.49
C ASP A 53 -1.19 3.36 -14.66
N VAL A 54 -0.31 2.39 -14.97
CA VAL A 54 1.03 2.25 -14.32
C VAL A 54 1.92 3.43 -14.69
N VAL A 55 1.95 3.80 -15.97
CA VAL A 55 2.69 4.98 -16.46
C VAL A 55 2.21 6.24 -15.75
N PHE A 56 0.91 6.45 -15.71
CA PHE A 56 0.33 7.62 -15.06
C PHE A 56 0.61 7.65 -13.56
N ALA A 57 0.48 6.51 -12.87
CA ALA A 57 0.83 6.43 -11.46
C ALA A 57 2.30 6.83 -11.23
N ARG A 58 3.22 6.36 -12.08
CA ARG A 58 4.63 6.77 -12.00
C ARG A 58 4.80 8.27 -12.17
N GLU A 59 4.20 8.88 -13.16
CA GLU A 59 4.22 10.33 -13.35
C GLU A 59 3.72 11.09 -12.12
N GLN A 60 2.69 10.56 -11.45
CA GLN A 60 2.16 11.18 -10.25
C GLN A 60 3.12 11.03 -9.04
N MET A 61 3.78 9.88 -8.88
CA MET A 61 4.76 9.66 -7.81
C MET A 61 5.99 10.56 -8.00
N ASP A 62 6.42 10.81 -9.23
CA ASP A 62 7.56 11.70 -9.52
C ASP A 62 7.31 13.17 -9.16
N ARG A 63 6.07 13.55 -8.82
CA ARG A 63 5.72 14.88 -8.30
C ARG A 63 5.97 15.05 -6.79
N LEU A 64 6.28 13.95 -6.10
CA LEU A 64 6.59 13.98 -4.66
C LEU A 64 7.87 14.77 -4.39
N PRO A 65 7.91 15.58 -3.32
CA PRO A 65 9.01 16.51 -3.07
C PRO A 65 10.25 15.86 -2.43
N VAL A 66 10.15 14.60 -2.02
CA VAL A 66 11.22 13.88 -1.28
C VAL A 66 11.47 12.51 -1.90
N VAL A 67 12.54 11.86 -1.45
CA VAL A 67 12.85 10.48 -1.84
C VAL A 67 11.70 9.56 -1.44
N TRP A 68 11.24 8.78 -2.39
CA TRP A 68 10.19 7.80 -2.20
C TRP A 68 10.59 6.42 -2.73
N LYS A 69 9.96 5.38 -2.20
CA LYS A 69 10.02 4.02 -2.71
C LYS A 69 8.63 3.42 -2.73
N ALA A 70 8.37 2.55 -3.68
CA ALA A 70 7.08 1.88 -3.84
C ALA A 70 7.25 0.37 -3.92
N ILE A 71 6.21 -0.34 -3.56
CA ILE A 71 6.00 -1.76 -3.83
C ILE A 71 4.69 -1.92 -4.59
N ALA A 72 4.58 -2.96 -5.42
CA ALA A 72 3.37 -3.23 -6.18
C ALA A 72 2.25 -3.79 -5.28
N GLY A 73 1.02 -3.36 -5.58
CA GLY A 73 -0.21 -4.00 -5.11
C GLY A 73 -0.86 -4.87 -6.20
N ASN A 74 -2.02 -5.42 -5.90
CA ASN A 74 -2.72 -6.27 -6.86
C ASN A 74 -3.35 -5.48 -8.02
N HIS A 75 -3.67 -4.21 -7.81
CA HIS A 75 -4.15 -3.33 -8.87
C HIS A 75 -3.01 -2.81 -9.77
N ASP A 76 -1.75 -2.96 -9.36
CA ASP A 76 -0.60 -2.53 -10.14
C ASP A 76 -0.08 -3.64 -11.07
N ALA A 77 0.06 -4.87 -10.57
CA ALA A 77 0.72 -5.96 -11.28
C ALA A 77 -0.09 -7.28 -11.35
N GLY A 78 -1.25 -7.32 -10.72
CA GLY A 78 -2.11 -8.50 -10.68
C GLY A 78 -2.11 -9.22 -9.32
N GLU A 79 -3.10 -10.10 -9.16
CA GLU A 79 -3.32 -10.84 -7.91
C GLU A 79 -2.43 -12.10 -7.86
N VAL A 80 -2.19 -12.63 -6.65
CA VAL A 80 -1.46 -13.90 -6.47
C VAL A 80 -2.10 -15.02 -7.30
N PRO A 81 -1.36 -15.69 -8.21
CA PRO A 81 -1.90 -16.80 -8.97
C PRO A 81 -2.31 -17.99 -8.06
N PRO A 82 -3.29 -18.78 -8.44
CA PRO A 82 -4.08 -18.75 -9.68
C PRO A 82 -5.38 -17.94 -9.57
N ASP A 83 -5.48 -16.98 -8.68
CA ASP A 83 -6.74 -16.25 -8.48
C ASP A 83 -7.12 -15.40 -9.69
N THR A 84 -8.29 -15.67 -10.21
CA THR A 84 -8.91 -14.94 -11.32
C THR A 84 -10.19 -14.19 -10.91
N ARG A 85 -10.48 -14.10 -9.61
CA ARG A 85 -11.73 -13.44 -9.13
C ARG A 85 -11.77 -11.96 -9.47
N LEU A 86 -10.59 -11.32 -9.50
CA LEU A 86 -10.44 -9.95 -10.00
C LEU A 86 -10.00 -9.93 -11.48
N GLY A 87 -9.95 -11.11 -12.10
CA GLY A 87 -9.70 -11.28 -13.52
C GLY A 87 -8.23 -11.40 -13.92
N GLU A 88 -7.30 -11.02 -13.05
CA GLU A 88 -5.95 -10.72 -13.51
C GLU A 88 -4.85 -11.22 -12.56
N PRO A 89 -4.40 -12.47 -12.72
CA PRO A 89 -3.29 -12.98 -11.93
C PRO A 89 -1.96 -12.31 -12.32
N LEU A 90 -1.09 -12.12 -11.34
CA LEU A 90 0.31 -11.76 -11.58
C LEU A 90 0.97 -12.79 -12.50
N ASN A 91 1.73 -12.32 -13.47
CA ASN A 91 2.57 -13.10 -14.34
C ASN A 91 3.85 -12.31 -14.68
N ALA A 92 4.77 -12.94 -15.43
CA ALA A 92 6.04 -12.31 -15.78
C ALA A 92 5.87 -11.02 -16.60
N GLU A 93 4.92 -11.00 -17.53
CA GLU A 93 4.65 -9.84 -18.40
C GLU A 93 4.13 -8.64 -17.61
N ARG A 94 3.13 -8.85 -16.75
CA ARG A 94 2.56 -7.80 -15.90
C ARG A 94 3.56 -7.28 -14.88
N ARG A 95 4.35 -8.18 -14.29
CA ARG A 95 5.46 -7.78 -13.44
C ARG A 95 6.49 -6.95 -14.20
N GLN A 96 6.79 -7.28 -15.46
CA GLN A 96 7.75 -6.54 -16.27
C GLN A 96 7.27 -5.10 -16.52
N ILE A 97 5.97 -4.88 -16.74
CA ILE A 97 5.41 -3.52 -16.85
C ILE A 97 5.72 -2.69 -15.60
N TRP A 98 5.55 -3.28 -14.41
CA TRP A 98 5.96 -2.60 -13.18
C TRP A 98 7.46 -2.30 -13.15
N LEU A 99 8.29 -3.30 -13.46
CA LEU A 99 9.76 -3.16 -13.42
C LEU A 99 10.26 -2.08 -14.37
N ASP A 100 9.66 -1.95 -15.55
CA ASP A 100 10.03 -0.96 -16.55
C ASP A 100 9.76 0.48 -16.09
N HIS A 101 8.76 0.69 -15.26
CA HIS A 101 8.35 2.02 -14.82
C HIS A 101 8.78 2.36 -13.38
N PHE A 102 8.73 1.41 -12.45
CA PHE A 102 9.05 1.63 -11.04
C PHE A 102 10.40 1.04 -10.61
N GLY A 103 11.01 0.21 -11.46
CA GLY A 103 12.23 -0.52 -11.10
C GLY A 103 11.92 -1.72 -10.20
N PRO A 104 12.88 -2.17 -9.40
CA PRO A 104 12.73 -3.35 -8.55
C PRO A 104 11.48 -3.28 -7.67
N ASP A 105 10.72 -4.38 -7.63
CA ASP A 105 9.48 -4.50 -6.84
C ASP A 105 9.73 -5.01 -5.40
N TRP A 106 11.00 -5.16 -5.03
CA TRP A 106 11.50 -5.25 -3.65
C TRP A 106 12.74 -4.38 -3.49
N TRP A 107 12.97 -3.89 -2.29
CA TRP A 107 14.05 -2.94 -2.04
C TRP A 107 14.47 -2.88 -0.57
N VAL A 108 15.67 -2.35 -0.33
CA VAL A 108 16.16 -1.90 0.98
C VAL A 108 16.34 -0.39 0.95
N ASP A 109 16.07 0.26 2.08
CA ASP A 109 16.41 1.66 2.35
C ASP A 109 16.93 1.78 3.78
N ASP A 110 18.23 2.10 3.92
CA ASP A 110 18.87 2.31 5.21
C ASP A 110 18.82 3.80 5.55
N VAL A 111 18.07 4.15 6.61
CA VAL A 111 17.90 5.53 7.04
C VAL A 111 18.14 5.63 8.55
N GLY A 112 19.23 6.30 8.92
CA GLY A 112 19.65 6.38 10.31
C GLY A 112 19.91 5.01 10.93
N ALA A 113 19.26 4.72 12.05
CA ALA A 113 19.37 3.43 12.75
C ALA A 113 18.40 2.35 12.22
N TRP A 114 17.67 2.63 11.14
CA TRP A 114 16.64 1.74 10.63
C TRP A 114 16.97 1.22 9.24
N ARG A 115 16.71 -0.06 9.03
CA ARG A 115 16.59 -0.68 7.72
C ARG A 115 15.13 -0.90 7.41
N PHE A 116 14.66 -0.32 6.30
CA PHE A 116 13.34 -0.56 5.75
C PHE A 116 13.46 -1.48 4.55
N ILE A 117 12.59 -2.51 4.50
CA ILE A 117 12.58 -3.50 3.44
C ILE A 117 11.17 -3.52 2.85
N GLY A 118 11.06 -3.24 1.55
CA GLY A 118 9.82 -3.39 0.79
C GLY A 118 9.79 -4.71 0.06
N LEU A 119 8.65 -5.39 0.07
CA LEU A 119 8.44 -6.67 -0.61
C LEU A 119 7.19 -6.64 -1.46
N ASN A 120 7.23 -7.26 -2.64
CA ASN A 120 6.05 -7.52 -3.44
C ASN A 120 5.24 -8.68 -2.84
N ALA A 121 4.13 -8.34 -2.16
CA ALA A 121 3.25 -9.32 -1.53
C ALA A 121 2.55 -10.25 -2.54
N GLN A 122 2.44 -9.83 -3.81
CA GLN A 122 1.79 -10.61 -4.86
C GLN A 122 2.66 -11.77 -5.39
N LEU A 123 3.97 -11.72 -5.12
CA LEU A 123 4.88 -12.84 -5.41
C LEU A 123 4.78 -13.95 -4.37
N LEU A 124 4.39 -13.64 -3.14
CA LEU A 124 4.40 -14.60 -2.03
C LEU A 124 3.28 -15.66 -2.20
N ASP A 125 3.66 -16.92 -2.33
CA ASP A 125 2.83 -18.09 -2.73
C ASP A 125 2.39 -18.03 -4.22
N SER A 126 3.05 -17.25 -5.08
CA SER A 126 2.74 -17.17 -6.51
C SER A 126 3.26 -18.35 -7.33
N ARG A 127 4.31 -19.01 -6.85
CA ARG A 127 5.08 -20.04 -7.57
C ARG A 127 5.79 -19.52 -8.83
N LEU A 128 5.90 -18.23 -9.00
CA LEU A 128 6.73 -17.64 -10.04
C LEU A 128 8.22 -17.71 -9.63
N PRO A 129 9.16 -17.85 -10.57
CA PRO A 129 10.60 -17.89 -10.23
C PRO A 129 11.06 -16.70 -9.38
N ALA A 130 10.50 -15.54 -9.62
CA ALA A 130 10.78 -14.31 -8.87
C ALA A 130 10.40 -14.40 -7.37
N GLU A 131 9.52 -15.32 -6.98
CA GLU A 131 9.25 -15.57 -5.56
C GLU A 131 10.47 -16.08 -4.82
N ASP A 132 11.18 -17.04 -5.39
CA ASP A 132 12.40 -17.61 -4.79
C ASP A 132 13.51 -16.55 -4.73
N GLU A 133 13.65 -15.72 -5.77
CA GLU A 133 14.60 -14.60 -5.78
C GLU A 133 14.28 -13.59 -4.66
N GLN A 134 13.01 -13.26 -4.46
CA GLN A 134 12.58 -12.35 -3.39
C GLN A 134 12.84 -12.95 -2.00
N TRP A 135 12.66 -14.26 -1.81
CA TRP A 135 12.98 -14.89 -0.53
C TRP A 135 14.47 -14.85 -0.23
N VAL A 136 15.33 -15.12 -1.22
CA VAL A 136 16.80 -15.02 -1.10
C VAL A 136 17.19 -13.57 -0.75
N PHE A 137 16.63 -12.59 -1.46
CA PHE A 137 16.83 -11.18 -1.17
C PHE A 137 16.43 -10.82 0.27
N LEU A 138 15.25 -11.26 0.74
CA LEU A 138 14.78 -10.96 2.08
C LEU A 138 15.70 -11.53 3.16
N GLU A 139 16.10 -12.79 3.03
CA GLU A 139 16.99 -13.44 4.00
C GLU A 139 18.35 -12.73 4.08
N ALA A 140 18.93 -12.34 2.94
CA ALA A 140 20.13 -11.53 2.90
C ALA A 140 19.90 -10.15 3.55
N ALA A 141 18.82 -9.45 3.19
CA ALA A 141 18.51 -8.12 3.72
C ALA A 141 18.27 -8.12 5.25
N LEU A 142 17.75 -9.21 5.79
CA LEU A 142 17.54 -9.38 7.25
C LEU A 142 18.83 -9.72 8.00
N THR A 143 19.79 -10.37 7.34
CA THR A 143 21.02 -10.88 7.94
C THR A 143 22.18 -9.89 7.78
N GLU A 144 22.33 -9.34 6.58
CA GLU A 144 23.43 -8.47 6.19
C GLU A 144 23.09 -7.00 6.45
N THR A 145 22.94 -6.65 7.73
CA THR A 145 22.59 -5.27 8.09
C THR A 145 23.43 -4.77 9.28
N ALA A 146 23.88 -3.53 9.18
CA ALA A 146 24.48 -2.79 10.29
C ALA A 146 23.42 -2.02 11.11
N GLN A 147 22.21 -1.86 10.60
CA GLN A 147 21.13 -1.15 11.29
C GLN A 147 20.53 -2.02 12.39
N PRO A 148 20.40 -1.49 13.63
CA PRO A 148 19.87 -2.25 14.76
C PRO A 148 18.36 -2.48 14.70
N TYR A 149 17.65 -1.76 13.84
CA TYR A 149 16.18 -1.83 13.76
C TYR A 149 15.72 -2.10 12.33
N ILE A 150 14.75 -3.01 12.19
CA ILE A 150 14.22 -3.44 10.90
C ILE A 150 12.71 -3.19 10.89
N GLY A 151 12.23 -2.58 9.78
CA GLY A 151 10.83 -2.47 9.41
C GLY A 151 10.56 -3.08 8.05
N LEU A 152 9.41 -3.70 7.86
CA LEU A 152 8.97 -4.24 6.57
C LEU A 152 7.79 -3.45 6.03
N TYR A 153 7.70 -3.37 4.72
CA TYR A 153 6.54 -2.87 4.00
C TYR A 153 6.03 -3.92 3.01
N LEU A 154 4.72 -4.15 3.04
CA LEU A 154 3.99 -5.10 2.19
C LEU A 154 2.71 -4.42 1.71
N HIS A 155 2.20 -4.79 0.54
CA HIS A 155 0.85 -4.34 0.19
C HIS A 155 -0.20 -5.04 1.05
N LYS A 156 -0.21 -6.39 1.04
CA LYS A 156 -1.18 -7.16 1.84
C LYS A 156 -0.77 -7.30 3.30
N PRO A 157 -1.72 -7.22 4.25
CA PRO A 157 -1.47 -7.59 5.64
C PRO A 157 -0.97 -9.03 5.79
N LEU A 158 -0.19 -9.28 6.84
CA LEU A 158 0.23 -10.64 7.19
C LEU A 158 -0.98 -11.55 7.46
N PHE A 159 -1.95 -11.04 8.21
CA PHE A 159 -3.21 -11.70 8.55
C PHE A 159 -4.27 -10.66 8.92
N LEU A 160 -5.54 -11.06 8.91
CA LEU A 160 -6.65 -10.16 9.25
C LEU A 160 -7.03 -10.20 10.73
N ARG A 161 -7.07 -11.39 11.32
CA ARG A 161 -7.57 -11.61 12.69
C ARG A 161 -6.54 -12.32 13.57
N ALA A 162 -5.94 -13.39 13.06
CA ALA A 162 -5.00 -14.22 13.79
C ALA A 162 -3.91 -14.79 12.88
N PRO A 163 -2.68 -14.96 13.40
CA PRO A 163 -1.54 -15.43 12.61
C PRO A 163 -1.72 -16.82 12.02
N ASP A 164 -2.56 -17.66 12.65
CA ASP A 164 -2.85 -19.04 12.26
C ASP A 164 -4.18 -19.18 11.48
N GLU A 165 -4.84 -18.06 11.12
CA GLU A 165 -6.06 -18.12 10.33
C GLU A 165 -5.84 -18.84 8.99
N ASN A 166 -6.80 -19.71 8.61
CA ASN A 166 -6.76 -20.42 7.34
C ASN A 166 -7.65 -19.73 6.29
N ASP A 167 -7.46 -18.42 6.12
CA ASP A 167 -8.21 -17.65 5.13
C ASP A 167 -7.48 -17.70 3.78
N GLN A 168 -8.18 -18.23 2.77
CA GLN A 168 -7.69 -18.34 1.38
C GLN A 168 -8.18 -17.17 0.50
N ARG A 169 -8.83 -16.18 1.09
CA ARG A 169 -9.38 -15.04 0.37
C ARG A 169 -8.34 -13.95 0.21
N LEU A 170 -7.41 -13.95 -0.47
CA LEU A 170 -6.38 -12.96 -0.88
C LEU A 170 -6.43 -11.54 -0.23
N SER A 171 -7.21 -11.39 0.84
CA SER A 171 -7.28 -10.15 1.63
C SER A 171 -6.09 -9.97 2.59
N ALA A 172 -5.27 -11.01 2.75
CA ALA A 172 -4.03 -11.05 3.49
C ALA A 172 -3.09 -12.05 2.82
N LEU A 173 -1.87 -12.21 3.31
CA LEU A 173 -0.95 -13.24 2.82
C LEU A 173 -1.55 -14.64 2.98
N LEU A 174 -1.33 -15.49 1.99
CA LEU A 174 -1.70 -16.90 2.04
C LEU A 174 -0.91 -17.63 3.14
N PRO A 175 -1.47 -18.74 3.67
CA PRO A 175 -0.94 -19.37 4.88
C PRO A 175 0.52 -19.83 4.80
N THR A 176 1.02 -20.26 3.62
CA THR A 176 2.40 -20.78 3.50
C THR A 176 3.42 -19.67 3.58
N ALA A 177 3.29 -18.65 2.73
CA ALA A 177 4.17 -17.49 2.77
C ALA A 177 4.07 -16.75 4.10
N ARG A 178 2.85 -16.62 4.65
CA ARG A 178 2.65 -15.99 5.95
C ARG A 178 3.43 -16.69 7.06
N ARG A 179 3.38 -18.03 7.15
CA ARG A 179 4.13 -18.77 8.17
C ARG A 179 5.64 -18.56 8.05
N ARG A 180 6.17 -18.62 6.81
CA ARG A 180 7.60 -18.38 6.55
C ARG A 180 8.00 -16.95 6.96
N LEU A 181 7.22 -15.96 6.55
CA LEU A 181 7.51 -14.56 6.84
C LEU A 181 7.41 -14.26 8.34
N LEU A 182 6.40 -14.80 9.05
CA LEU A 182 6.27 -14.65 10.49
C LEU A 182 7.48 -15.26 11.25
N ALA A 183 7.99 -16.40 10.81
CA ALA A 183 9.18 -17.01 11.39
C ALA A 183 10.43 -16.10 11.22
N LEU A 184 10.63 -15.53 10.03
CA LEU A 184 11.71 -14.57 9.78
C LEU A 184 11.55 -13.29 10.60
N ILE A 185 10.34 -12.75 10.70
CA ILE A 185 10.03 -11.57 11.53
C ILE A 185 10.43 -11.80 12.98
N GLU A 186 10.13 -12.98 13.54
CA GLU A 186 10.48 -13.32 14.90
C GLU A 186 11.99 -13.53 15.08
N GLN A 187 12.60 -14.30 14.18
CA GLN A 187 14.03 -14.63 14.22
C GLN A 187 14.88 -13.36 14.16
N HIS A 188 14.56 -12.42 13.28
CA HIS A 188 15.32 -11.20 13.07
C HIS A 188 14.78 -9.99 13.86
N ARG A 189 13.81 -10.21 14.75
CA ARG A 189 13.24 -9.19 15.65
C ARG A 189 12.75 -7.95 14.90
N VAL A 190 12.09 -8.15 13.76
CA VAL A 190 11.49 -7.05 13.00
C VAL A 190 10.54 -6.25 13.89
N ARG A 191 10.73 -4.94 13.93
CA ARG A 191 10.05 -4.05 14.88
C ARG A 191 8.65 -3.66 14.42
N PHE A 192 8.45 -3.51 13.12
CA PHE A 192 7.14 -3.23 12.58
C PHE A 192 6.95 -3.76 11.16
N VAL A 193 5.67 -3.90 10.77
CA VAL A 193 5.25 -4.19 9.40
C VAL A 193 4.14 -3.22 9.01
N GLY A 194 4.39 -2.42 7.96
CA GLY A 194 3.41 -1.55 7.34
C GLY A 194 2.75 -2.23 6.13
N SER A 195 1.43 -2.12 6.01
CA SER A 195 0.68 -2.65 4.85
C SER A 195 -0.49 -1.75 4.48
N GLY A 196 -1.09 -1.98 3.31
CA GLY A 196 -2.28 -1.32 2.78
C GLY A 196 -3.43 -2.29 2.55
N HIS A 197 -4.01 -2.27 1.33
CA HIS A 197 -4.98 -3.22 0.79
C HIS A 197 -6.35 -3.25 1.47
N GLN A 198 -6.44 -2.95 2.75
CA GLN A 198 -7.72 -3.03 3.48
C GLN A 198 -8.49 -1.71 3.47
N HIS A 199 -7.90 -0.63 2.98
CA HIS A 199 -8.49 0.71 2.93
C HIS A 199 -9.03 1.18 4.29
N CYS A 200 -8.31 0.84 5.35
CA CYS A 200 -8.60 1.31 6.71
C CYS A 200 -7.32 1.41 7.53
N PHE A 201 -7.28 2.36 8.43
CA PHE A 201 -6.20 2.41 9.42
C PHE A 201 -6.47 1.39 10.53
N ARG A 202 -5.44 0.62 10.84
CA ARG A 202 -5.43 -0.27 12.01
C ARG A 202 -4.02 -0.43 12.54
N SER A 203 -3.87 -0.36 13.86
CA SER A 203 -2.60 -0.65 14.51
C SER A 203 -2.80 -1.74 15.56
N MET A 204 -2.00 -2.81 15.47
CA MET A 204 -2.06 -3.96 16.37
C MET A 204 -0.65 -4.48 16.67
N ARG A 205 -0.54 -5.41 17.59
CA ARG A 205 0.72 -6.08 17.92
C ARG A 205 0.66 -7.57 17.60
N TYR A 206 1.76 -8.05 17.05
CA TYR A 206 2.07 -9.47 16.97
C TYR A 206 3.39 -9.69 17.70
N LYS A 207 3.35 -10.31 18.88
CA LYS A 207 4.52 -10.44 19.76
C LYS A 207 5.20 -9.07 19.98
N GLN A 208 6.43 -8.90 19.55
CA GLN A 208 7.19 -7.65 19.68
C GLN A 208 7.02 -6.72 18.46
N THR A 209 6.44 -7.21 17.37
CA THR A 209 6.26 -6.49 16.12
C THR A 209 4.97 -5.67 16.16
N ARG A 210 5.04 -4.42 15.75
CA ARG A 210 3.85 -3.59 15.50
C ARG A 210 3.39 -3.78 14.05
N LEU A 211 2.13 -4.12 13.88
CA LEU A 211 1.49 -4.23 12.57
C LEU A 211 0.63 -3.00 12.34
N VAL A 212 0.85 -2.31 11.23
CA VAL A 212 0.13 -1.09 10.88
C VAL A 212 -0.46 -1.24 9.48
N TRP A 213 -1.77 -1.10 9.38
CA TRP A 213 -2.44 -0.99 8.09
C TRP A 213 -2.65 0.49 7.80
N ALA A 214 -2.16 0.94 6.66
CA ALA A 214 -2.44 2.27 6.17
C ALA A 214 -3.84 2.30 5.54
N PRO A 215 -4.58 3.40 5.68
CA PRO A 215 -5.80 3.61 4.92
C PRO A 215 -5.47 3.87 3.46
N GLY A 216 -6.46 3.72 2.59
CA GLY A 216 -6.35 4.23 1.23
C GLY A 216 -6.51 5.76 1.21
N THR A 217 -5.77 6.43 0.32
CA THR A 217 -6.06 7.83 0.01
C THR A 217 -7.26 7.98 -0.92
N SER A 218 -7.60 6.91 -1.66
CA SER A 218 -8.65 6.88 -2.66
C SER A 218 -10.05 6.71 -2.07
N PHE A 219 -10.33 5.55 -1.51
CA PHE A 219 -11.66 5.20 -0.99
C PHE A 219 -11.57 4.32 0.26
N ILE A 220 -12.71 4.17 0.93
CA ILE A 220 -12.91 3.24 2.05
C ILE A 220 -13.91 2.16 1.65
N ASN A 221 -13.91 1.03 2.36
CA ASN A 221 -14.92 -0.02 2.21
C ASN A 221 -15.64 -0.24 3.54
N SER A 222 -16.58 0.64 3.87
CA SER A 222 -17.30 0.60 5.14
C SER A 222 -18.16 -0.66 5.34
N ALA A 223 -18.45 -1.43 4.27
CA ALA A 223 -19.11 -2.72 4.39
C ALA A 223 -18.28 -3.72 5.24
N LYS A 224 -16.97 -3.55 5.26
CA LYS A 224 -16.05 -4.34 6.10
C LYS A 224 -15.92 -3.84 7.55
N SER A 225 -16.56 -2.73 7.92
CA SER A 225 -16.37 -2.07 9.23
C SER A 225 -16.67 -2.95 10.44
N ARG A 226 -17.58 -3.93 10.29
CA ARG A 226 -17.87 -4.92 11.34
C ARG A 226 -16.87 -6.07 11.39
N THR A 227 -15.97 -6.18 10.41
CA THR A 227 -15.03 -7.30 10.29
C THR A 227 -13.81 -7.10 11.16
N PHE A 228 -13.35 -5.86 11.30
CA PHE A 228 -12.10 -5.53 12.00
C PHE A 228 -12.36 -4.63 13.20
N SER A 229 -12.13 -5.15 14.38
CA SER A 229 -12.18 -4.34 15.61
C SER A 229 -11.09 -3.26 15.59
N ARG A 230 -11.42 -2.07 16.07
CA ARG A 230 -10.51 -0.92 16.20
C ARG A 230 -9.92 -0.43 14.87
N ALA A 231 -10.53 -0.75 13.74
CA ALA A 231 -10.16 -0.16 12.46
C ALA A 231 -10.87 1.20 12.28
N VAL A 232 -10.14 2.17 11.73
CA VAL A 232 -10.67 3.49 11.37
C VAL A 232 -10.89 3.53 9.87
N TRP A 233 -12.12 3.78 9.46
CA TRP A 233 -12.56 3.80 8.06
C TRP A 233 -12.66 5.24 7.57
N ARG A 234 -11.50 5.80 7.22
CA ARG A 234 -11.32 7.15 6.70
C ARG A 234 -10.24 7.11 5.64
N ALA A 235 -10.36 7.93 4.61
CA ALA A 235 -9.26 8.19 3.68
C ALA A 235 -8.16 8.97 4.41
N GLY A 236 -6.92 8.65 4.12
CA GLY A 236 -5.80 9.27 4.81
C GLY A 236 -4.46 8.60 4.49
N TYR A 237 -3.47 8.90 5.30
CA TYR A 237 -2.15 8.28 5.25
C TYR A 237 -1.60 8.06 6.67
N VAL A 238 -0.47 7.37 6.80
CA VAL A 238 0.16 7.14 8.10
C VAL A 238 1.46 7.91 8.19
N GLU A 239 1.63 8.61 9.28
CA GLU A 239 2.90 9.25 9.64
C GLU A 239 3.56 8.49 10.78
N TYR A 240 4.86 8.27 10.63
CA TYR A 240 5.72 7.67 11.63
C TYR A 240 6.76 8.69 12.07
N ASP A 241 6.97 8.80 13.37
CA ASP A 241 8.14 9.50 13.91
C ASP A 241 9.06 8.49 14.60
N PHE A 242 10.22 8.26 13.97
CA PHE A 242 11.24 7.34 14.42
C PHE A 242 12.29 8.08 15.25
N ASN A 243 12.40 7.70 16.50
CA ASN A 243 13.40 8.19 17.42
C ASN A 243 14.24 7.01 17.95
N SER A 244 15.43 6.81 17.39
CA SER A 244 16.30 5.67 17.74
C SER A 244 15.53 4.35 17.74
N ALA A 245 15.37 3.72 18.91
CA ALA A 245 14.74 2.42 19.11
C ALA A 245 13.21 2.44 19.09
N GLN A 246 12.58 3.61 19.18
CA GLN A 246 11.13 3.77 19.29
C GLN A 246 10.57 4.49 18.08
N PHE A 247 9.28 4.29 17.86
CA PHE A 247 8.55 5.07 16.87
C PHE A 247 7.10 5.26 17.31
N SER A 248 6.55 6.40 16.96
CA SER A 248 5.13 6.67 17.04
C SER A 248 4.45 6.39 15.70
N VAL A 249 3.15 6.19 15.73
CA VAL A 249 2.32 5.96 14.54
C VAL A 249 1.10 6.85 14.65
N GLN A 250 0.85 7.67 13.67
CA GLN A 250 -0.28 8.57 13.61
C GLN A 250 -1.03 8.42 12.30
N LEU A 251 -2.35 8.23 12.38
CA LEU A 251 -3.24 8.42 11.24
C LEU A 251 -3.34 9.92 10.95
N LYS A 252 -3.13 10.30 9.71
CA LYS A 252 -3.37 11.64 9.19
C LYS A 252 -4.61 11.60 8.30
N GLU A 253 -5.55 12.47 8.63
CA GLU A 253 -6.82 12.64 7.90
C GLU A 253 -6.88 14.10 7.42
N PRO A 254 -6.32 14.42 6.23
CA PRO A 254 -6.38 15.78 5.71
C PRO A 254 -7.82 16.30 5.63
N ALA A 255 -8.05 17.52 6.05
CA ALA A 255 -9.41 18.08 6.14
C ALA A 255 -10.13 18.14 4.77
N LEU A 256 -9.35 18.19 3.69
CA LEU A 256 -9.87 18.22 2.32
C LEU A 256 -9.99 16.84 1.67
N PHE A 257 -9.57 15.76 2.35
CA PHE A 257 -9.76 14.41 1.82
C PHE A 257 -11.23 14.02 1.81
N VAL A 258 -11.65 13.46 0.70
CA VAL A 258 -12.97 12.85 0.56
C VAL A 258 -12.88 11.35 0.83
N SER A 259 -13.52 10.86 1.87
CA SER A 259 -13.65 9.41 2.12
C SER A 259 -14.73 8.82 1.23
N HIS A 260 -14.40 8.56 -0.03
CA HIS A 260 -15.32 7.86 -0.95
C HIS A 260 -15.63 6.46 -0.41
N ASP A 261 -16.90 6.11 -0.24
CA ASP A 261 -17.28 4.77 0.25
C ASP A 261 -17.63 3.85 -0.91
N PHE A 262 -16.83 2.81 -1.10
CA PHE A 262 -17.03 1.80 -2.15
C PHE A 262 -18.43 1.14 -2.08
N ARG A 263 -19.01 1.00 -0.89
CA ARG A 263 -20.38 0.49 -0.71
C ARG A 263 -21.42 1.32 -1.46
N ASN A 264 -21.26 2.63 -1.48
CA ASN A 264 -22.21 3.52 -2.16
C ASN A 264 -22.14 3.35 -3.68
N TRP A 265 -20.97 3.01 -4.22
CA TRP A 265 -20.83 2.75 -5.65
C TRP A 265 -21.51 1.44 -6.07
N LEU A 266 -21.36 0.39 -5.27
CA LEU A 266 -21.99 -0.89 -5.52
C LEU A 266 -23.53 -0.79 -5.49
N GLN A 267 -24.09 -0.02 -4.55
CA GLN A 267 -25.53 0.15 -4.40
C GLN A 267 -26.16 0.92 -5.56
N ALA A 268 -25.46 1.91 -6.10
CA ALA A 268 -26.03 2.78 -7.12
C ALA A 268 -26.17 2.15 -8.49
N LYS A 269 -25.48 1.05 -8.81
CA LYS A 269 -25.43 0.51 -10.17
C LYS A 269 -25.73 -0.99 -10.29
N GLY A 270 -25.85 -1.72 -9.21
CA GLY A 270 -26.05 -3.17 -9.27
C GLY A 270 -24.96 -3.93 -10.03
N SER A 271 -23.79 -3.33 -10.23
CA SER A 271 -22.73 -3.84 -11.07
C SER A 271 -21.37 -3.79 -10.37
N THR A 272 -20.51 -4.74 -10.72
CA THR A 272 -19.13 -4.86 -10.27
C THR A 272 -18.16 -3.86 -10.93
N VAL A 273 -18.66 -2.89 -11.66
CA VAL A 273 -17.83 -1.92 -12.38
C VAL A 273 -17.55 -0.71 -11.49
N TYR A 274 -16.29 -0.38 -11.34
CA TYR A 274 -15.81 0.86 -10.72
C TYR A 274 -16.26 2.06 -11.55
N LEU A 275 -17.41 2.63 -11.21
CA LEU A 275 -17.85 3.89 -11.78
C LEU A 275 -18.15 4.84 -10.62
N PRO A 276 -17.51 6.01 -10.56
CA PRO A 276 -17.84 7.00 -9.54
C PRO A 276 -19.27 7.48 -9.77
N LEU A 277 -19.94 7.77 -8.69
CA LEU A 277 -21.31 8.29 -8.73
C LEU A 277 -21.35 9.76 -9.13
N ARG A 278 -20.21 10.45 -9.03
CA ARG A 278 -20.03 11.83 -9.53
C ARG A 278 -18.61 11.99 -9.97
N PRO A 279 -18.35 12.86 -10.97
CA PRO A 279 -17.02 13.42 -11.14
C PRO A 279 -16.62 14.10 -9.84
N LEU A 280 -15.35 14.05 -9.55
CA LEU A 280 -14.68 14.73 -8.46
C LEU A 280 -15.19 16.19 -8.38
N VAL A 281 -15.18 16.71 -7.18
CA VAL A 281 -15.58 18.09 -6.89
C VAL A 281 -15.02 18.98 -7.99
N GLN A 282 -15.90 19.57 -8.78
CA GLN A 282 -15.49 20.71 -9.60
C GLN A 282 -15.01 21.75 -8.61
N THR A 283 -13.73 21.99 -8.56
CA THR A 283 -13.21 23.21 -7.97
C THR A 283 -13.86 24.33 -8.74
N ASN A 284 -14.91 24.91 -8.20
CA ASN A 284 -15.37 26.23 -8.60
C ASN A 284 -14.24 27.19 -8.26
N VAL A 285 -13.27 27.26 -9.14
CA VAL A 285 -12.47 28.48 -9.24
C VAL A 285 -13.45 29.50 -9.77
N SER A 286 -14.06 30.23 -8.84
CA SER A 286 -14.83 31.41 -9.19
C SER A 286 -13.91 32.34 -9.94
N ALA A 287 -14.15 32.46 -11.23
CA ALA A 287 -13.69 33.55 -12.04
C ALA A 287 -14.48 34.78 -11.56
N ASP A 288 -14.03 35.37 -10.47
CA ASP A 288 -14.44 36.73 -10.04
C ASP A 288 -13.17 37.48 -9.66
N ALA A 289 -12.49 37.96 -10.69
CA ALA A 289 -11.63 39.08 -10.60
C ALA A 289 -12.20 40.13 -11.59
N LYS A 290 -12.96 41.04 -11.07
CA LYS A 290 -13.13 42.37 -11.65
C LYS A 290 -12.57 43.41 -10.69
#